data_3065868d23e6caac0d8eb3b91b3f3daa
#
_entry.id   3065868d23e6caac0d8eb3b91b3f3daa
#
_cell.length_a   1.000
_cell.length_b   1.000
_cell.length_c   1.000
_cell.angle_alpha   90.00
_cell.angle_beta   90.00
_cell.angle_gamma   90.00
#
_symmetry.space_group_name_H-M   'P 1'
#
loop_
_entity.id
_entity.type
_entity.pdbx_description
1 polymer ?
#
loop_
_entity_poly.entity_id
_entity_poly.type
_entity_poly.pdbx_seq_one_letter_code
_entity_poly.pdbx_strand_id
1 'polypeptide(L)'
;PSSRMVLLKSLSEEGLVFFTDYSSKKGLDLMNNGRAAINFWWAKTNKAIRLEGICSKVSQSLSDDYFNSRPLDSKISASVSFQSNVIVSYKDLINEAEEFKKNNEDKDIKRPQRWGGFIFQPNNIEFWKDEPNRLHLRENFKLSNTKWKKVFLSP
;
A
#
# COMPACT_ATOMS: atom_id res chain seq x y z
N PRO A 1 -14.93 -7.51 -1.79
CA PRO A 1 -13.78 -7.06 -0.99
C PRO A 1 -12.54 -7.91 -1.27
N SER A 2 -11.37 -7.30 -1.24
CA SER A 2 -10.09 -8.00 -1.35
C SER A 2 -9.08 -7.37 -0.40
N SER A 3 -8.17 -8.16 0.16
CA SER A 3 -7.12 -7.69 1.05
C SER A 3 -5.75 -8.25 0.68
N ARG A 4 -4.69 -7.54 1.01
CA ARG A 4 -3.30 -7.95 0.81
C ARG A 4 -2.36 -7.12 1.63
N MET A 5 -1.16 -7.64 1.81
CA MET A 5 -0.09 -6.89 2.45
C MET A 5 0.47 -5.83 1.50
N VAL A 6 0.73 -4.65 2.04
CA VAL A 6 1.49 -3.58 1.37
C VAL A 6 2.49 -2.98 2.36
N LEU A 7 3.56 -2.38 1.84
CA LEU A 7 4.54 -1.68 2.67
C LEU A 7 4.18 -0.20 2.72
N LEU A 8 3.95 0.32 3.92
CA LEU A 8 3.88 1.77 4.15
C LEU A 8 5.24 2.39 3.86
N LYS A 9 5.28 3.43 3.03
CA LYS A 9 6.52 4.09 2.61
C LYS A 9 6.69 5.48 3.19
N SER A 10 5.61 6.22 3.34
CA SER A 10 5.62 7.49 4.10
C SER A 10 4.31 7.72 4.81
N LEU A 11 4.40 8.50 5.88
CA LEU A 11 3.28 9.01 6.65
C LEU A 11 3.49 10.51 6.82
N SER A 12 2.50 11.29 6.46
CA SER A 12 2.47 12.74 6.62
C SER A 12 1.08 13.21 7.03
N GLU A 13 0.90 14.51 7.21
CA GLU A 13 -0.42 15.11 7.44
C GLU A 13 -1.36 14.90 6.24
N GLU A 14 -0.81 14.73 5.05
CA GLU A 14 -1.57 14.47 3.82
C GLU A 14 -2.10 13.03 3.75
N GLY A 15 -1.47 12.07 4.44
CA GLY A 15 -1.91 10.67 4.47
C GLY A 15 -0.78 9.64 4.46
N LEU A 16 -1.14 8.42 4.14
CA LEU A 16 -0.26 7.26 4.10
C LEU A 16 0.03 6.88 2.64
N VAL A 17 1.32 6.81 2.27
CA VAL A 17 1.73 6.50 0.90
C VAL A 17 2.26 5.07 0.80
N PHE A 18 1.80 4.36 -0.22
CA PHE A 18 2.32 3.06 -0.64
C PHE A 18 2.41 2.99 -2.17
N PHE A 19 3.25 2.09 -2.68
CA PHE A 19 3.47 1.93 -4.11
C PHE A 19 3.09 0.54 -4.58
N THR A 20 2.56 0.46 -5.79
CA THR A 20 2.08 -0.80 -6.37
C THR A 20 2.00 -0.71 -7.89
N ASP A 21 1.71 -1.85 -8.52
CA ASP A 21 1.29 -1.89 -9.92
C ASP A 21 -0.18 -1.48 -10.02
N TYR A 22 -0.49 -0.46 -10.82
CA TYR A 22 -1.83 0.06 -11.06
C TYR A 22 -2.73 -0.95 -11.79
N SER A 23 -2.14 -1.83 -12.61
CA SER A 23 -2.86 -2.90 -13.29
C SER A 23 -3.13 -4.13 -12.41
N SER A 24 -2.55 -4.19 -11.20
CA SER A 24 -2.86 -5.24 -10.24
C SER A 24 -4.32 -5.19 -9.80
N LYS A 25 -4.85 -6.33 -9.30
CA LYS A 25 -6.22 -6.36 -8.77
C LYS A 25 -6.50 -5.22 -7.78
N LYS A 26 -5.57 -4.97 -6.84
CA LYS A 26 -5.69 -3.85 -5.88
C LYS A 26 -5.66 -2.48 -6.57
N GLY A 27 -4.76 -2.30 -7.56
CA GLY A 27 -4.67 -1.05 -8.30
C GLY A 27 -5.97 -0.73 -9.04
N LEU A 28 -6.54 -1.73 -9.71
CA LEU A 28 -7.83 -1.61 -10.40
C LEU A 28 -8.98 -1.35 -9.42
N ASP A 29 -9.05 -2.09 -8.30
CA ASP A 29 -10.07 -1.89 -7.27
C ASP A 29 -10.04 -0.43 -6.74
N LEU A 30 -8.83 0.11 -6.47
CA LEU A 30 -8.67 1.47 -5.96
C LEU A 30 -8.97 2.55 -7.00
N MET A 31 -8.62 2.32 -8.26
CA MET A 31 -8.95 3.26 -9.34
C MET A 31 -10.45 3.33 -9.60
N ASN A 32 -11.17 2.22 -9.44
CA ASN A 32 -12.61 2.17 -9.68
C ASN A 32 -13.43 2.76 -8.53
N ASN A 33 -13.00 2.59 -7.29
CA ASN A 33 -13.80 2.97 -6.12
C ASN A 33 -13.07 3.95 -5.17
N GLY A 34 -11.76 3.91 -5.11
CA GLY A 34 -10.95 4.73 -4.20
C GLY A 34 -11.08 4.39 -2.71
N ARG A 35 -12.16 3.74 -2.28
CA ARG A 35 -12.37 3.41 -0.87
C ARG A 35 -11.53 2.24 -0.44
N ALA A 36 -10.89 2.37 0.71
CA ALA A 36 -10.05 1.32 1.28
C ALA A 36 -10.10 1.30 2.80
N ALA A 37 -9.72 0.16 3.36
CA ALA A 37 -9.38 0.03 4.76
C ALA A 37 -7.92 -0.45 4.88
N ILE A 38 -7.21 0.10 5.87
CA ILE A 38 -5.85 -0.33 6.21
C ILE A 38 -5.86 -0.82 7.67
N ASN A 39 -5.18 -1.94 7.91
CA ASN A 39 -5.02 -2.48 9.24
C ASN A 39 -3.54 -2.67 9.56
N PHE A 40 -3.11 -2.16 10.72
CA PHE A 40 -1.81 -2.43 11.31
C PHE A 40 -2.00 -3.28 12.56
N TRP A 41 -1.17 -4.30 12.70
CA TRP A 41 -1.15 -5.15 13.88
C TRP A 41 0.27 -5.22 14.47
N TRP A 42 0.37 -4.92 15.76
CA TRP A 42 1.62 -5.02 16.52
C TRP A 42 1.50 -6.13 17.58
N ALA A 43 1.90 -7.33 17.20
CA ALA A 43 1.80 -8.51 18.06
C ALA A 43 2.51 -8.35 19.41
N LYS A 44 3.67 -7.66 19.46
CA LYS A 44 4.42 -7.47 20.70
C LYS A 44 3.70 -6.60 21.74
N THR A 45 2.82 -5.75 21.32
CA THR A 45 2.09 -4.82 22.20
C THR A 45 0.60 -5.10 22.26
N ASN A 46 0.13 -6.10 21.52
CA ASN A 46 -1.29 -6.45 21.35
C ASN A 46 -2.16 -5.23 21.01
N LYS A 47 -1.69 -4.45 20.04
CA LYS A 47 -2.41 -3.26 19.54
C LYS A 47 -2.66 -3.36 18.06
N ALA A 48 -3.77 -2.78 17.62
CA ALA A 48 -4.07 -2.59 16.21
C ALA A 48 -4.50 -1.15 15.94
N ILE A 49 -4.26 -0.70 14.71
CA ILE A 49 -4.90 0.50 14.18
C ILE A 49 -5.67 0.08 12.94
N ARG A 50 -6.94 0.44 12.87
CA ARG A 50 -7.79 0.27 11.71
C ARG A 50 -8.15 1.64 11.15
N LEU A 51 -7.93 1.82 9.86
CA LEU A 51 -8.22 3.07 9.17
C LEU A 51 -9.17 2.78 8.03
N GLU A 52 -10.17 3.64 7.86
CA GLU A 52 -11.02 3.69 6.68
C GLU A 52 -10.83 5.04 6.01
N GLY A 53 -10.85 5.06 4.67
CA GLY A 53 -10.59 6.30 3.96
C GLY A 53 -10.59 6.14 2.45
N ILE A 54 -9.96 7.10 1.79
CA ILE A 54 -9.93 7.21 0.33
C ILE A 54 -8.48 7.16 -0.17
N CYS A 55 -8.25 6.38 -1.20
CA CYS A 55 -7.02 6.35 -1.96
C CYS A 55 -7.15 7.20 -3.23
N SER A 56 -6.11 7.95 -3.53
CA SER A 56 -5.89 8.59 -4.82
C SER A 56 -4.45 8.37 -5.29
N LYS A 57 -4.20 8.47 -6.60
CA LYS A 57 -2.83 8.39 -7.11
C LYS A 57 -2.02 9.57 -6.63
N VAL A 58 -0.77 9.33 -6.27
CA VAL A 58 0.20 10.41 -6.06
C VAL A 58 0.67 10.97 -7.40
N SER A 59 1.42 12.09 -7.38
CA SER A 59 2.00 12.67 -8.58
C SER A 59 2.94 11.69 -9.31
N GLN A 60 3.12 11.90 -10.60
CA GLN A 60 4.08 11.12 -11.37
C GLN A 60 5.51 11.36 -10.85
N SER A 61 5.86 12.61 -10.56
CA SER A 61 7.18 12.95 -9.99
C SER A 61 7.46 12.16 -8.71
N LEU A 62 6.53 12.13 -7.74
CA LEU A 62 6.73 11.35 -6.52
C LEU A 62 6.89 9.85 -6.80
N SER A 63 6.19 9.34 -7.79
CA SER A 63 6.34 7.93 -8.22
C SER A 63 7.69 7.67 -8.88
N ASP A 64 8.18 8.61 -9.71
CA ASP A 64 9.49 8.52 -10.36
C ASP A 64 10.61 8.60 -9.34
N ASP A 65 10.56 9.58 -8.43
CA ASP A 65 11.57 9.78 -7.39
C ASP A 65 11.69 8.54 -6.50
N TYR A 66 10.54 7.99 -6.06
CA TYR A 66 10.56 6.78 -5.26
C TYR A 66 11.03 5.56 -6.06
N PHE A 67 10.62 5.41 -7.33
CA PHE A 67 11.10 4.31 -8.18
C PHE A 67 12.62 4.37 -8.35
N ASN A 68 13.17 5.55 -8.58
CA ASN A 68 14.61 5.77 -8.77
C ASN A 68 15.42 5.44 -7.51
N SER A 69 14.86 5.65 -6.33
CA SER A 69 15.51 5.30 -5.05
C SER A 69 15.51 3.81 -4.72
N ARG A 70 14.79 2.97 -5.49
CA ARG A 70 14.67 1.53 -5.19
C ARG A 70 15.94 0.77 -5.58
N PRO A 71 16.25 -0.34 -4.86
CA PRO A 71 17.29 -1.27 -5.28
C PRO A 71 17.03 -1.81 -6.70
N LEU A 72 18.11 -2.12 -7.43
CA LEU A 72 18.07 -2.62 -8.81
C LEU A 72 17.11 -3.79 -8.99
N ASP A 73 17.21 -4.83 -8.15
CA ASP A 73 16.36 -6.01 -8.24
C ASP A 73 14.86 -5.70 -8.03
N SER A 74 14.56 -4.66 -7.24
CA SER A 74 13.19 -4.17 -7.08
C SER A 74 12.67 -3.42 -8.30
N LYS A 75 13.54 -2.68 -9.01
CA LYS A 75 13.20 -2.03 -10.29
C LYS A 75 12.94 -3.08 -11.37
N ILE A 76 13.81 -4.10 -11.46
CA ILE A 76 13.66 -5.22 -12.38
C ILE A 76 12.34 -5.95 -12.14
N SER A 77 12.07 -6.36 -10.90
CA SER A 77 10.81 -7.03 -10.53
C SER A 77 9.57 -6.22 -10.94
N ALA A 78 9.58 -4.90 -10.73
CA ALA A 78 8.47 -4.05 -11.15
C ALA A 78 8.36 -3.89 -12.67
N SER A 79 9.46 -4.08 -13.41
CA SER A 79 9.48 -3.97 -14.88
C SER A 79 8.95 -5.22 -15.56
N VAL A 80 9.33 -6.41 -15.09
CA VAL A 80 8.96 -7.69 -15.71
C VAL A 80 7.67 -8.29 -15.16
N SER A 81 7.36 -8.10 -13.87
CA SER A 81 6.18 -8.69 -13.26
C SER A 81 4.93 -7.83 -13.45
N PHE A 82 3.90 -8.38 -14.08
CA PHE A 82 2.56 -7.80 -14.13
C PHE A 82 1.76 -8.33 -12.94
N GLN A 83 1.78 -7.57 -11.84
CA GLN A 83 1.24 -8.00 -10.55
C GLN A 83 -0.22 -8.46 -10.65
N SER A 84 -0.53 -9.59 -10.06
CA SER A 84 -1.85 -10.26 -10.04
C SER A 84 -2.26 -10.95 -11.35
N ASN A 85 -1.47 -10.89 -12.41
CA ASN A 85 -1.76 -11.65 -13.61
C ASN A 85 -1.43 -13.14 -13.40
N VAL A 86 -2.16 -13.98 -14.13
CA VAL A 86 -1.85 -15.42 -14.22
C VAL A 86 -0.55 -15.57 -15.03
N ILE A 87 0.38 -16.36 -14.52
CA ILE A 87 1.63 -16.72 -15.19
C ILE A 87 1.65 -18.21 -15.47
N VAL A 88 2.34 -18.62 -16.52
CA VAL A 88 2.46 -20.04 -16.90
C VAL A 88 3.37 -20.78 -15.92
N SER A 89 4.49 -20.15 -15.54
CA SER A 89 5.49 -20.76 -14.68
C SER A 89 6.20 -19.70 -13.84
N TYR A 90 6.39 -19.98 -12.56
CA TYR A 90 7.22 -19.13 -11.70
C TYR A 90 8.69 -19.13 -12.16
N LYS A 91 9.18 -20.27 -12.69
CA LYS A 91 10.54 -20.38 -13.21
C LYS A 91 10.76 -19.45 -14.41
N ASP A 92 9.76 -19.36 -15.30
CA ASP A 92 9.87 -18.48 -16.48
C ASP A 92 9.93 -17.02 -16.09
N LEU A 93 9.15 -16.60 -15.08
CA LEU A 93 9.23 -15.24 -14.53
C LEU A 93 10.62 -14.93 -13.94
N ILE A 94 11.26 -15.88 -13.27
CA ILE A 94 12.61 -15.70 -12.75
C ILE A 94 13.62 -15.59 -13.90
N ASN A 95 13.53 -16.46 -14.90
CA ASN A 95 14.40 -16.41 -16.09
C ASN A 95 14.25 -15.06 -16.82
N GLU A 96 13.03 -14.58 -16.99
CA GLU A 96 12.74 -13.26 -17.60
C GLU A 96 13.38 -12.12 -16.80
N ALA A 97 13.31 -12.18 -15.46
CA ALA A 97 13.94 -11.18 -14.61
C ALA A 97 15.47 -11.21 -14.71
N GLU A 98 16.09 -12.39 -14.79
CA GLU A 98 17.53 -12.53 -14.97
C GLU A 98 17.99 -12.05 -16.35
N GLU A 99 17.25 -12.37 -17.40
CA GLU A 99 17.52 -11.88 -18.75
C GLU A 99 17.38 -10.35 -18.83
N PHE A 100 16.30 -9.81 -18.27
CA PHE A 100 16.11 -8.37 -18.19
C PHE A 100 17.25 -7.68 -17.44
N LYS A 101 17.73 -8.27 -16.33
CA LYS A 101 18.88 -7.77 -15.57
C LYS A 101 20.13 -7.69 -16.44
N LYS A 102 20.50 -8.77 -17.12
CA LYS A 102 21.68 -8.85 -18.01
C LYS A 102 21.60 -7.78 -19.13
N ASN A 103 20.42 -7.60 -19.72
CA ASN A 103 20.22 -6.66 -20.81
C ASN A 103 20.19 -5.17 -20.38
N ASN A 104 20.19 -4.91 -19.07
CA ASN A 104 20.08 -3.57 -18.50
C ASN A 104 21.10 -3.31 -17.36
N GLU A 105 22.21 -4.05 -17.30
CA GLU A 105 23.22 -3.92 -16.23
C GLU A 105 23.77 -2.50 -16.09
N ASP A 106 23.99 -1.82 -17.23
CA ASP A 106 24.55 -0.45 -17.28
C ASP A 106 23.52 0.62 -17.62
N LYS A 107 22.22 0.28 -17.62
CA LYS A 107 21.15 1.19 -18.03
C LYS A 107 20.33 1.68 -16.86
N ASP A 108 19.91 2.94 -16.92
CA ASP A 108 18.92 3.48 -16.01
C ASP A 108 17.53 2.90 -16.32
N ILE A 109 17.04 2.01 -15.43
CA ILE A 109 15.73 1.38 -15.58
C ILE A 109 14.66 2.39 -15.22
N LYS A 110 13.93 2.83 -16.24
CA LYS A 110 12.81 3.78 -16.07
C LYS A 110 11.59 3.11 -15.45
N ARG A 111 10.86 3.88 -14.67
CA ARG A 111 9.62 3.42 -14.05
C ARG A 111 8.58 3.02 -15.11
N PRO A 112 8.02 1.81 -15.07
CA PRO A 112 6.88 1.45 -15.89
C PRO A 112 5.67 2.34 -15.57
N GLN A 113 4.96 2.84 -16.58
CA GLN A 113 3.77 3.70 -16.38
C GLN A 113 2.67 3.04 -15.53
N ARG A 114 2.58 1.71 -15.59
CA ARG A 114 1.66 0.91 -14.77
C ARG A 114 2.05 0.81 -13.30
N TRP A 115 3.22 1.30 -12.87
CA TRP A 115 3.69 1.24 -11.49
C TRP A 115 3.78 2.63 -10.89
N GLY A 116 3.29 2.81 -9.65
CA GLY A 116 3.38 4.09 -8.96
C GLY A 116 2.69 4.06 -7.59
N GLY A 117 2.50 5.23 -7.01
CA GLY A 117 2.01 5.39 -5.65
C GLY A 117 0.53 5.71 -5.55
N PHE A 118 -0.03 5.31 -4.42
CA PHE A 118 -1.29 5.81 -3.88
C PHE A 118 -1.04 6.51 -2.55
N ILE A 119 -1.76 7.60 -2.32
CA ILE A 119 -1.92 8.21 -1.01
C ILE A 119 -3.29 7.81 -0.45
N PHE A 120 -3.30 7.31 0.77
CA PHE A 120 -4.51 6.98 1.52
C PHE A 120 -4.79 8.06 2.55
N GLN A 121 -5.94 8.69 2.45
CA GLN A 121 -6.40 9.72 3.37
C GLN A 121 -7.48 9.14 4.28
N PRO A 122 -7.19 8.93 5.56
CA PRO A 122 -8.17 8.38 6.49
C PRO A 122 -9.27 9.40 6.82
N ASN A 123 -10.49 8.91 6.95
CA ASN A 123 -11.63 9.67 7.50
C ASN A 123 -12.21 8.99 8.75
N ASN A 124 -11.76 7.78 9.06
CA ASN A 124 -12.08 7.04 10.26
C ASN A 124 -10.83 6.29 10.74
N ILE A 125 -10.46 6.44 12.02
CA ILE A 125 -9.28 5.82 12.63
C ILE A 125 -9.71 5.18 13.94
N GLU A 126 -9.50 3.89 14.09
CA GLU A 126 -9.72 3.18 15.34
C GLU A 126 -8.40 2.69 15.91
N PHE A 127 -8.11 3.08 17.14
CA PHE A 127 -7.04 2.50 17.94
C PHE A 127 -7.66 1.41 18.83
N TRP A 128 -7.19 0.20 18.64
CA TRP A 128 -7.61 -0.97 19.41
C TRP A 128 -6.46 -1.46 20.29
N LYS A 129 -6.77 -1.79 21.54
CA LYS A 129 -5.83 -2.38 22.49
C LYS A 129 -6.47 -3.58 23.16
N ASP A 130 -5.70 -4.68 23.26
CA ASP A 130 -6.12 -5.86 24.00
C ASP A 130 -6.22 -5.56 25.49
N GLU A 131 -7.35 -5.96 26.09
CA GLU A 131 -7.61 -5.81 27.51
C GLU A 131 -8.26 -7.10 28.06
N PRO A 132 -8.11 -7.38 29.37
CA PRO A 132 -8.68 -8.58 29.99
C PRO A 132 -10.19 -8.74 29.76
N ASN A 133 -10.64 -9.99 29.81
CA ASN A 133 -12.06 -10.36 29.71
C ASN A 133 -12.74 -9.93 28.39
N ARG A 134 -11.97 -9.72 27.33
CA ARG A 134 -12.44 -9.23 26.02
C ARG A 134 -13.05 -7.83 26.05
N LEU A 135 -12.87 -7.08 27.12
CA LEU A 135 -13.31 -5.68 27.23
C LEU A 135 -12.25 -4.74 26.64
N HIS A 136 -11.93 -4.97 25.36
CA HIS A 136 -10.86 -4.28 24.64
C HIS A 136 -11.11 -2.78 24.55
N LEU A 137 -10.07 -1.98 24.79
CA LEU A 137 -10.15 -0.54 24.58
C LEU A 137 -10.21 -0.23 23.09
N ARG A 138 -11.25 0.50 22.68
CA ARG A 138 -11.48 0.91 21.30
C ARG A 138 -11.75 2.41 21.26
N GLU A 139 -10.73 3.18 20.86
CA GLU A 139 -10.83 4.62 20.65
C GLU A 139 -11.00 4.90 19.17
N ASN A 140 -12.11 5.48 18.80
CA ASN A 140 -12.44 5.77 17.40
C ASN A 140 -12.46 7.28 17.16
N PHE A 141 -11.80 7.70 16.09
CA PHE A 141 -11.73 9.08 15.63
C PHE A 141 -12.36 9.15 14.24
N LYS A 142 -13.42 9.92 14.12
CA LYS A 142 -14.13 10.15 12.85
C LYS A 142 -13.96 11.59 12.40
N LEU A 143 -13.55 11.78 11.15
CA LEU A 143 -13.43 13.10 10.55
C LEU A 143 -14.83 13.61 10.13
N SER A 144 -15.20 14.78 10.62
CA SER A 144 -16.45 15.47 10.24
C SER A 144 -16.16 16.97 10.11
N ASN A 145 -16.46 17.54 8.95
CA ASN A 145 -16.25 18.96 8.67
C ASN A 145 -14.84 19.46 9.11
N THR A 146 -13.79 18.74 8.68
CA THR A 146 -12.38 19.06 8.97
C THR A 146 -11.93 18.86 10.43
N LYS A 147 -12.82 18.42 11.33
CA LYS A 147 -12.48 18.16 12.73
C LYS A 147 -12.61 16.68 13.06
N TRP A 148 -11.66 16.17 13.81
CA TRP A 148 -11.70 14.82 14.36
C TRP A 148 -12.54 14.77 15.63
N LYS A 149 -13.54 13.89 15.66
CA LYS A 149 -14.36 13.62 16.84
C LYS A 149 -13.99 12.25 17.40
N LYS A 150 -13.57 12.23 18.65
CA LYS A 150 -13.27 10.99 19.39
C LYS A 150 -14.53 10.42 20.03
N VAL A 151 -14.68 9.10 19.96
CA VAL A 151 -15.67 8.31 20.68
C VAL A 151 -15.05 6.98 21.13
N PHE A 152 -15.66 6.33 22.10
CA PHE A 152 -15.31 4.96 22.46
C PHE A 152 -16.31 4.00 21.83
N LEU A 153 -15.85 2.86 21.36
CA LEU A 153 -16.69 1.79 20.84
C LEU A 153 -16.76 0.65 21.84
N SER A 154 -17.93 0.03 21.93
CA SER A 154 -18.04 -1.25 22.67
C SER A 154 -17.21 -2.33 21.98
N PRO A 155 -16.55 -3.20 22.74
CA PRO A 155 -15.79 -4.33 22.21
C PRO A 155 -16.68 -5.32 21.45
#